data_8c7fa57cb09399e837f3584a8267fb43
#
_entry.id   8c7fa57cb09399e837f3584a8267fb43
#
_cell.length_a   1.000
_cell.length_b   1.000
_cell.length_c   1.000
_cell.angle_alpha   90.00
_cell.angle_beta   90.00
_cell.angle_gamma   90.00
#
_symmetry.space_group_name_H-M   'P 1'
#
loop_
_entity.id
_entity.type
_entity.pdbx_description
1 polymer ?
#
loop_
_entity_poly.entity_id
_entity_poly.type
_entity_poly.pdbx_seq_one_letter_code
_entity_poly.pdbx_strand_id
1 'polypeptide(L)'
;MNSKLVRAFTVGAIAIGLATIAHAQQSGSAGQSVDSGKFEYGANCAVCHGMSGKGDGPFAEQLKSGAVVVNLTELSKKNNGVFPFMHVYETIDGRALVMAHGPRNMPIWGRAYMTERSDLYPDYVDYVPEEIVRAKILALTEYVYRLQAK
;
A
#
# COMPACT_ATOMS: atom_id res chain seq x y z
N MET A 1 89.11 -26.83 21.75
CA MET A 1 88.96 -26.79 20.31
C MET A 1 87.53 -27.25 20.01
N ASN A 2 86.72 -26.57 19.27
CA ASN A 2 85.39 -26.77 18.78
C ASN A 2 84.20 -26.52 19.77
N SER A 3 83.86 -25.27 19.91
CA SER A 3 82.61 -24.83 20.46
C SER A 3 81.51 -24.96 19.41
N LYS A 4 80.47 -25.72 19.70
CA LYS A 4 79.21 -25.78 18.87
C LYS A 4 78.24 -24.77 19.42
N LEU A 5 77.95 -23.72 18.67
CA LEU A 5 76.83 -22.79 18.94
C LEU A 5 75.50 -23.50 18.67
N VAL A 6 74.75 -23.62 19.69
CA VAL A 6 73.30 -24.01 19.56
C VAL A 6 72.47 -22.75 19.43
N ARG A 7 71.89 -22.52 18.25
CA ARG A 7 70.99 -21.42 18.02
C ARG A 7 69.56 -21.88 18.47
N ALA A 8 69.06 -21.24 19.49
CA ALA A 8 67.66 -21.41 19.90
C ALA A 8 66.79 -20.60 18.96
N PHE A 9 65.88 -21.33 18.27
CA PHE A 9 64.79 -20.73 17.52
C PHE A 9 63.63 -20.48 18.48
N THR A 10 63.35 -19.21 18.77
CA THR A 10 62.13 -18.82 19.46
C THR A 10 60.99 -18.78 18.45
N VAL A 11 60.05 -19.73 18.61
CA VAL A 11 58.77 -19.75 17.85
C VAL A 11 57.84 -18.72 18.51
N GLY A 12 57.65 -17.61 17.81
CA GLY A 12 56.64 -16.61 18.21
C GLY A 12 55.25 -17.11 17.89
N ALA A 13 54.44 -17.31 18.93
CA ALA A 13 53.01 -17.62 18.78
C ALA A 13 52.25 -16.36 18.37
N ILE A 14 51.77 -16.30 17.12
CA ILE A 14 50.85 -15.27 16.65
C ILE A 14 49.47 -15.63 17.16
N ALA A 15 48.99 -14.92 18.18
CA ALA A 15 47.61 -15.01 18.63
C ALA A 15 46.71 -14.26 17.62
N ILE A 16 45.97 -15.00 16.77
CA ILE A 16 44.94 -14.47 15.89
C ILE A 16 43.72 -14.20 16.75
N GLY A 17 43.50 -12.94 17.11
CA GLY A 17 42.30 -12.48 17.78
C GLY A 17 41.09 -12.58 16.82
N LEU A 18 40.20 -13.52 17.08
CA LEU A 18 38.86 -13.57 16.44
C LEU A 18 38.04 -12.38 16.95
N ALA A 19 37.99 -11.30 16.17
CA ALA A 19 37.05 -10.23 16.37
C ALA A 19 35.63 -10.74 16.04
N THR A 20 34.84 -11.08 17.06
CA THR A 20 33.43 -11.33 16.91
C THR A 20 32.72 -10.04 16.54
N ILE A 21 32.32 -9.90 15.28
CA ILE A 21 31.46 -8.82 14.82
C ILE A 21 30.09 -9.10 15.46
N ALA A 22 29.81 -8.43 16.57
CA ALA A 22 28.47 -8.38 17.13
C ALA A 22 27.61 -7.62 16.12
N HIS A 23 26.80 -8.35 15.33
CA HIS A 23 25.70 -7.77 14.57
C HIS A 23 24.70 -7.23 15.60
N ALA A 24 24.75 -5.91 15.81
CA ALA A 24 23.65 -5.23 16.50
C ALA A 24 22.40 -5.43 15.62
N GLN A 25 21.57 -6.40 15.98
CA GLN A 25 20.19 -6.46 15.51
C GLN A 25 19.53 -5.17 16.00
N GLN A 26 19.43 -4.20 15.10
CA GLN A 26 18.51 -3.09 15.28
C GLN A 26 17.13 -3.71 15.40
N SER A 27 16.67 -3.85 16.63
CA SER A 27 15.25 -4.05 16.93
C SER A 27 14.56 -2.76 16.50
N GLY A 28 14.33 -2.63 15.18
CA GLY A 28 13.43 -1.63 14.68
C GLY A 28 12.12 -1.85 15.42
N SER A 29 11.70 -0.87 16.22
CA SER A 29 10.35 -0.82 16.74
C SER A 29 9.47 -1.05 15.53
N ALA A 30 8.74 -2.17 15.50
CA ALA A 30 7.70 -2.42 14.54
C ALA A 30 6.63 -1.37 14.81
N GLY A 31 6.84 -0.16 14.32
CA GLY A 31 5.79 0.84 14.18
C GLY A 31 4.67 0.12 13.46
N GLN A 32 3.51 0.08 14.06
CA GLN A 32 2.34 -0.53 13.43
C GLN A 32 2.22 0.09 12.03
N SER A 33 2.49 -0.69 11.01
CA SER A 33 2.34 -0.23 9.64
C SER A 33 0.87 0.13 9.46
N VAL A 34 0.62 1.42 9.26
CA VAL A 34 -0.74 1.88 9.00
C VAL A 34 -1.20 1.21 7.70
N ASP A 35 -2.29 0.47 7.77
CA ASP A 35 -2.94 -0.07 6.56
C ASP A 35 -3.53 1.12 5.78
N SER A 36 -2.74 1.64 4.86
CA SER A 36 -3.10 2.82 4.07
C SER A 36 -4.37 2.59 3.25
N GLY A 37 -4.56 1.39 2.70
CA GLY A 37 -5.77 1.05 1.95
C GLY A 37 -7.02 1.07 2.83
N LYS A 38 -6.93 0.52 4.04
CA LYS A 38 -8.02 0.57 5.01
C LYS A 38 -8.32 2.01 5.46
N PHE A 39 -7.27 2.79 5.70
CA PHE A 39 -7.41 4.19 6.11
C PHE A 39 -8.10 5.01 5.01
N GLU A 40 -7.61 4.97 3.79
CA GLU A 40 -8.19 5.67 2.64
C GLU A 40 -9.63 5.21 2.35
N TYR A 41 -9.90 3.91 2.48
CA TYR A 41 -11.23 3.36 2.32
C TYR A 41 -12.21 3.91 3.36
N GLY A 42 -11.81 3.92 4.62
CA GLY A 42 -12.62 4.46 5.72
C GLY A 42 -12.93 5.94 5.53
N ALA A 43 -11.94 6.72 5.09
CA ALA A 43 -12.08 8.15 4.89
C ALA A 43 -12.96 8.55 3.68
N ASN A 44 -12.85 7.79 2.57
CA ASN A 44 -13.38 8.25 1.28
C ASN A 44 -14.45 7.33 0.68
N CYS A 45 -14.46 6.05 0.98
CA CYS A 45 -15.28 5.05 0.31
C CYS A 45 -16.43 4.54 1.18
N ALA A 46 -16.17 4.35 2.47
CA ALA A 46 -17.12 3.74 3.39
C ALA A 46 -18.41 4.54 3.56
N VAL A 47 -18.39 5.84 3.28
CA VAL A 47 -19.59 6.71 3.34
C VAL A 47 -20.69 6.22 2.39
N CYS A 48 -20.35 5.62 1.25
CA CYS A 48 -21.28 4.99 0.31
C CYS A 48 -21.24 3.46 0.38
N HIS A 49 -20.03 2.87 0.38
CA HIS A 49 -19.87 1.42 0.29
C HIS A 49 -20.03 0.68 1.62
N GLY A 50 -20.09 1.40 2.76
CA GLY A 50 -20.10 0.81 4.10
C GLY A 50 -18.71 0.33 4.51
N MET A 51 -18.44 0.24 5.82
CA MET A 51 -17.16 -0.28 6.33
C MET A 51 -16.90 -1.73 5.96
N SER A 52 -17.98 -2.50 5.76
CA SER A 52 -17.95 -3.91 5.33
C SER A 52 -17.85 -4.09 3.81
N GLY A 53 -18.00 -3.02 3.03
CA GLY A 53 -17.99 -3.07 1.57
C GLY A 53 -19.29 -3.55 0.92
N LYS A 54 -20.38 -3.66 1.68
CA LYS A 54 -21.65 -4.24 1.19
C LYS A 54 -22.55 -3.25 0.44
N GLY A 55 -22.16 -1.99 0.32
CA GLY A 55 -22.98 -0.95 -0.30
C GLY A 55 -24.02 -0.34 0.64
N ASP A 56 -23.84 -0.52 1.94
CA ASP A 56 -24.73 -0.12 3.03
C ASP A 56 -24.22 1.12 3.79
N GLY A 57 -23.43 1.95 3.14
CA GLY A 57 -22.92 3.17 3.74
C GLY A 57 -24.04 4.20 3.98
N PRO A 58 -23.86 5.11 4.96
CA PRO A 58 -24.89 6.06 5.37
C PRO A 58 -25.35 7.00 4.25
N PHE A 59 -24.55 7.18 3.21
CA PHE A 59 -24.88 8.02 2.06
C PHE A 59 -25.45 7.24 0.87
N ALA A 60 -25.49 5.90 0.94
CA ALA A 60 -25.94 5.06 -0.17
C ALA A 60 -27.40 5.36 -0.58
N GLU A 61 -28.28 5.55 0.39
CA GLU A 61 -29.71 5.84 0.16
C GLU A 61 -29.98 7.26 -0.38
N GLN A 62 -29.00 8.17 -0.22
CA GLN A 62 -29.14 9.57 -0.63
C GLN A 62 -28.69 9.83 -2.07
N LEU A 63 -28.17 8.81 -2.76
CA LEU A 63 -27.78 8.94 -4.16
C LEU A 63 -29.04 9.17 -5.02
N LYS A 64 -29.25 10.42 -5.43
CA LYS A 64 -30.44 10.93 -6.13
C LYS A 64 -30.81 10.22 -7.44
N SER A 65 -29.94 9.39 -7.96
CA SER A 65 -30.11 8.74 -9.27
C SER A 65 -30.74 7.35 -9.20
N GLY A 66 -31.15 6.88 -8.01
CA GLY A 66 -31.56 5.47 -7.84
C GLY A 66 -30.40 4.48 -8.11
N ALA A 67 -29.18 4.99 -8.13
CA ALA A 67 -28.00 4.16 -8.34
C ALA A 67 -27.81 3.23 -7.14
N VAL A 68 -27.76 1.95 -7.41
CA VAL A 68 -27.43 0.94 -6.41
C VAL A 68 -25.93 0.98 -6.17
N VAL A 69 -25.51 1.22 -4.92
CA VAL A 69 -24.11 1.11 -4.55
C VAL A 69 -23.67 -0.34 -4.60
N VAL A 70 -22.65 -0.62 -5.39
CA VAL A 70 -22.18 -1.99 -5.63
C VAL A 70 -21.68 -2.62 -4.33
N ASN A 71 -22.10 -3.86 -4.08
CA ASN A 71 -21.51 -4.71 -3.05
C ASN A 71 -20.10 -5.13 -3.49
N LEU A 72 -19.09 -4.55 -2.87
CA LEU A 72 -17.68 -4.79 -3.20
C LEU A 72 -17.19 -6.16 -2.75
N THR A 73 -17.87 -6.84 -1.82
CA THR A 73 -17.42 -8.14 -1.29
C THR A 73 -17.66 -9.31 -2.25
N GLU A 74 -18.41 -9.09 -3.33
CA GLU A 74 -18.80 -10.12 -4.28
C GLU A 74 -18.17 -9.98 -5.66
N LEU A 75 -17.19 -9.11 -5.84
CA LEU A 75 -16.59 -8.86 -7.15
C LEU A 75 -15.91 -10.10 -7.72
N SER A 76 -15.17 -10.84 -6.90
CA SER A 76 -14.58 -12.11 -7.33
C SER A 76 -15.63 -13.14 -7.71
N LYS A 77 -16.69 -13.28 -6.91
CA LYS A 77 -17.79 -14.21 -7.17
C LYS A 77 -18.49 -13.89 -8.50
N LYS A 78 -18.74 -12.61 -8.76
CA LYS A 78 -19.38 -12.13 -10.01
C LYS A 78 -18.45 -12.23 -11.23
N ASN A 79 -17.17 -12.47 -11.02
CA ASN A 79 -16.16 -12.61 -12.06
C ASN A 79 -15.51 -14.02 -12.04
N ASN A 80 -16.33 -15.06 -11.95
CA ASN A 80 -15.91 -16.46 -12.01
C ASN A 80 -14.82 -16.85 -10.99
N GLY A 81 -14.86 -16.27 -9.79
CA GLY A 81 -13.89 -16.52 -8.72
C GLY A 81 -12.60 -15.73 -8.80
N VAL A 82 -12.40 -14.95 -9.86
CA VAL A 82 -11.20 -14.13 -10.05
C VAL A 82 -11.49 -12.68 -9.70
N PHE A 83 -10.69 -12.09 -8.82
CA PHE A 83 -10.81 -10.66 -8.52
C PHE A 83 -10.42 -9.81 -9.72
N PRO A 84 -11.30 -8.92 -10.21
CA PRO A 84 -11.04 -8.12 -11.41
C PRO A 84 -10.17 -6.89 -11.09
N PHE A 85 -8.90 -7.14 -10.71
CA PHE A 85 -8.00 -6.14 -10.14
C PHE A 85 -7.88 -4.87 -10.98
N MET A 86 -7.58 -5.01 -12.27
CA MET A 86 -7.41 -3.84 -13.15
C MET A 86 -8.70 -3.06 -13.33
N HIS A 87 -9.84 -3.75 -13.44
CA HIS A 87 -11.14 -3.10 -13.54
C HIS A 87 -11.46 -2.28 -12.28
N VAL A 88 -11.16 -2.81 -11.10
CA VAL A 88 -11.34 -2.09 -9.82
C VAL A 88 -10.40 -0.90 -9.74
N TYR A 89 -9.12 -1.09 -10.09
CA TYR A 89 -8.13 -0.02 -10.13
C TYR A 89 -8.58 1.14 -11.03
N GLU A 90 -8.95 0.85 -12.28
CA GLU A 90 -9.41 1.82 -13.26
C GLU A 90 -10.72 2.50 -12.84
N THR A 91 -11.61 1.75 -12.18
CA THR A 91 -12.86 2.30 -11.64
C THR A 91 -12.59 3.32 -10.54
N ILE A 92 -11.67 3.04 -9.62
CA ILE A 92 -11.27 3.98 -8.55
C ILE A 92 -10.56 5.17 -9.17
N ASP A 93 -9.56 4.96 -10.01
CA ASP A 93 -8.83 6.03 -10.69
C ASP A 93 -9.79 6.95 -11.47
N GLY A 94 -10.58 6.40 -12.33
CA GLY A 94 -11.64 7.07 -13.09
C GLY A 94 -11.16 8.06 -14.13
N ARG A 95 -9.87 8.37 -14.22
CA ARG A 95 -9.32 9.36 -15.16
C ARG A 95 -9.36 8.90 -16.62
N ALA A 96 -9.18 7.60 -16.85
CA ALA A 96 -9.19 6.99 -18.16
C ALA A 96 -10.58 6.49 -18.62
N LEU A 97 -11.61 6.62 -17.81
CA LEU A 97 -12.95 6.14 -18.16
C LEU A 97 -13.54 7.00 -19.28
N VAL A 98 -13.77 6.35 -20.39
CA VAL A 98 -14.46 6.92 -21.54
C VAL A 98 -15.94 7.08 -21.19
N MET A 99 -16.53 8.23 -21.54
CA MET A 99 -17.93 8.60 -21.27
C MET A 99 -18.99 7.67 -21.91
N ALA A 100 -18.58 6.63 -22.62
CA ALA A 100 -19.48 5.68 -23.30
C ALA A 100 -20.35 4.83 -22.36
N HIS A 101 -20.07 4.86 -21.04
CA HIS A 101 -20.77 4.03 -20.06
C HIS A 101 -21.78 4.77 -19.16
N GLY A 102 -22.19 5.99 -19.57
CA GLY A 102 -23.21 6.76 -18.84
C GLY A 102 -22.65 7.63 -17.70
N PRO A 103 -23.55 8.31 -16.95
CA PRO A 103 -23.14 9.20 -15.88
C PRO A 103 -22.49 8.41 -14.76
N ARG A 104 -21.32 8.88 -14.34
CA ARG A 104 -20.55 8.28 -13.26
C ARG A 104 -21.06 8.80 -11.91
N ASN A 105 -21.56 7.88 -11.09
CA ASN A 105 -22.04 8.22 -9.74
C ASN A 105 -20.91 8.22 -8.69
N MET A 106 -19.82 7.52 -8.97
CA MET A 106 -18.64 7.47 -8.11
C MET A 106 -17.64 8.59 -8.47
N PRO A 107 -17.03 9.30 -7.52
CA PRO A 107 -16.01 10.30 -7.79
C PRO A 107 -14.82 9.78 -8.59
N ILE A 108 -14.13 10.67 -9.28
CA ILE A 108 -12.86 10.38 -9.98
C ILE A 108 -11.73 10.55 -8.96
N TRP A 109 -11.40 9.47 -8.25
CA TRP A 109 -10.42 9.52 -7.15
C TRP A 109 -9.01 9.83 -7.63
N GLY A 110 -8.63 9.37 -8.81
CA GLY A 110 -7.34 9.74 -9.39
C GLY A 110 -7.16 11.24 -9.53
N ARG A 111 -8.23 11.97 -9.92
CA ARG A 111 -8.20 13.44 -9.98
C ARG A 111 -8.25 14.07 -8.59
N ALA A 112 -9.09 13.56 -7.68
CA ALA A 112 -9.21 14.08 -6.33
C ALA A 112 -7.86 14.01 -5.59
N TYR A 113 -7.15 12.90 -5.72
CA TYR A 113 -5.83 12.73 -5.11
C TYR A 113 -4.75 13.63 -5.72
N MET A 114 -4.84 13.95 -7.01
CA MET A 114 -3.91 14.91 -7.64
C MET A 114 -4.05 16.33 -7.09
N THR A 115 -5.24 16.69 -6.64
CA THR A 115 -5.56 18.03 -6.11
C THR A 115 -5.59 18.07 -4.58
N GLU A 116 -5.16 16.99 -3.93
CA GLU A 116 -5.01 16.97 -2.48
C GLU A 116 -4.04 18.06 -2.03
N ARG A 117 -4.38 18.72 -0.92
CA ARG A 117 -3.67 19.95 -0.54
C ARG A 117 -2.17 19.75 -0.38
N SER A 118 -1.43 20.72 -0.88
CA SER A 118 0.03 20.77 -0.84
C SER A 118 0.63 20.84 0.58
N ASP A 119 -0.15 21.24 1.59
CA ASP A 119 0.28 21.24 2.99
C ASP A 119 0.63 19.83 3.50
N LEU A 120 0.10 18.78 2.91
CA LEU A 120 0.51 17.39 3.20
C LEU A 120 1.83 17.00 2.50
N TYR A 121 2.20 17.75 1.48
CA TYR A 121 3.38 17.50 0.65
C TYR A 121 4.07 18.85 0.35
N PRO A 122 4.77 19.45 1.33
CA PRO A 122 5.29 20.83 1.24
C PRO A 122 6.30 21.06 0.11
N ASP A 123 6.90 19.99 -0.42
CA ASP A 123 7.83 20.07 -1.55
C ASP A 123 7.12 20.15 -2.92
N TYR A 124 5.78 20.04 -2.94
CA TYR A 124 4.96 20.03 -4.16
C TYR A 124 3.93 21.15 -4.10
N VAL A 125 4.15 22.19 -4.91
CA VAL A 125 3.39 23.46 -4.79
C VAL A 125 2.00 23.39 -5.38
N ASP A 126 1.77 22.59 -6.43
CA ASP A 126 0.52 22.65 -7.20
C ASP A 126 -0.25 21.33 -7.33
N TYR A 127 0.40 20.18 -7.15
CA TYR A 127 -0.26 18.87 -7.27
C TYR A 127 0.55 17.75 -6.61
N VAL A 128 -0.14 16.69 -6.23
CA VAL A 128 0.49 15.47 -5.70
C VAL A 128 1.12 14.66 -6.84
N PRO A 129 2.35 14.18 -6.70
CA PRO A 129 3.00 13.36 -7.72
C PRO A 129 2.19 12.14 -8.13
N GLU A 130 2.25 11.79 -9.40
CA GLU A 130 1.53 10.67 -9.98
C GLU A 130 1.82 9.34 -9.26
N GLU A 131 3.05 9.14 -8.79
CA GLU A 131 3.47 7.95 -8.05
C GLU A 131 2.68 7.80 -6.74
N ILE A 132 2.44 8.90 -6.03
CA ILE A 132 1.67 8.91 -4.78
C ILE A 132 0.20 8.60 -5.07
N VAL A 133 -0.36 9.23 -6.11
CA VAL A 133 -1.74 8.96 -6.55
C VAL A 133 -1.93 7.48 -6.87
N ARG A 134 -1.01 6.92 -7.67
CA ARG A 134 -1.04 5.50 -8.04
C ARG A 134 -0.90 4.59 -6.82
N ALA A 135 -0.02 4.91 -5.88
CA ALA A 135 0.16 4.14 -4.66
C ALA A 135 -1.12 4.12 -3.80
N LYS A 136 -1.82 5.25 -3.65
CA LYS A 136 -3.11 5.33 -2.94
C LYS A 136 -4.18 4.46 -3.61
N ILE A 137 -4.32 4.56 -4.93
CA ILE A 137 -5.31 3.78 -5.69
C ILE A 137 -4.99 2.28 -5.61
N LEU A 138 -3.71 1.91 -5.69
CA LEU A 138 -3.26 0.54 -5.55
C LEU A 138 -3.59 -0.02 -4.17
N ALA A 139 -3.27 0.72 -3.10
CA ALA A 139 -3.58 0.33 -1.73
C ALA A 139 -5.09 0.14 -1.49
N LEU A 140 -5.92 1.02 -2.07
CA LEU A 140 -7.39 0.88 -2.07
C LEU A 140 -7.84 -0.39 -2.80
N THR A 141 -7.29 -0.66 -3.99
CA THR A 141 -7.62 -1.85 -4.78
C THR A 141 -7.28 -3.13 -4.01
N GLU A 142 -6.12 -3.17 -3.37
CA GLU A 142 -5.71 -4.28 -2.51
C GLU A 142 -6.61 -4.43 -1.28
N TYR A 143 -7.04 -3.32 -0.69
CA TYR A 143 -7.99 -3.39 0.42
C TYR A 143 -9.33 -3.97 -0.03
N VAL A 144 -9.87 -3.54 -1.16
CA VAL A 144 -11.12 -4.11 -1.74
C VAL A 144 -10.95 -5.59 -2.07
N TYR A 145 -9.76 -6.02 -2.53
CA TYR A 145 -9.46 -7.44 -2.71
C TYR A 145 -9.55 -8.22 -1.39
N ARG A 146 -9.08 -7.67 -0.28
CA ARG A 146 -9.17 -8.31 1.04
C ARG A 146 -10.60 -8.39 1.58
N LEU A 147 -11.52 -7.54 1.10
CA LEU A 147 -12.93 -7.58 1.47
C LEU A 147 -13.71 -8.72 0.77
N GLN A 148 -13.13 -9.42 -0.21
CA GLN A 148 -13.84 -10.45 -0.95
C GLN A 148 -14.35 -11.55 -0.03
N ALA A 149 -15.63 -11.93 -0.19
CA ALA A 149 -16.22 -13.09 0.46
C ALA A 149 -15.48 -14.36 0.03
N LYS A 150 -15.15 -15.21 1.02
CA LYS A 150 -14.53 -16.51 0.81
C LYS A 150 -15.55 -17.54 0.38
#